data_9d29648cbfba9c107ceee6c207a665d4
#
_entry.id   9d29648cbfba9c107ceee6c207a665d4
#
_cell.length_a   1.000
_cell.length_b   1.000
_cell.length_c   1.000
_cell.angle_alpha   90.00
_cell.angle_beta   90.00
_cell.angle_gamma   90.00
#
_symmetry.space_group_name_H-M   'P 1'
#
loop_
_entity.id
_entity.type
_entity.pdbx_description
1 polymer ?
#
loop_
_entity_poly.entity_id
_entity_poly.type
_entity_poly.pdbx_seq_one_letter_code
_entity_poly.pdbx_strand_id
1 'polypeptide(L)'
;FCHAAEVMLGFAQQVRAELGYTIEELNLGGGFGIRYVAQDDPKALESYMEAVSKVVLGFCETNSFPVPFICIEPGRSIVGDTGITLYTIGSVKTIPGYRTYVSIDGGMTDKQGCTAKRLYSDDRRALL
;
A
#
# COMPACT_ATOMS: atom_id res chain seq x y z
N PHE A 1 2.43 -4.39 7.39
CA PHE A 1 2.62 -3.40 8.46
C PHE A 1 3.17 -4.03 9.73
N CYS A 2 2.53 -5.07 10.32
CA CYS A 2 3.02 -5.67 11.56
C CYS A 2 4.48 -6.12 11.47
N HIS A 3 4.84 -6.88 10.42
CA HIS A 3 6.22 -7.31 10.21
C HIS A 3 7.19 -6.13 9.99
N ALA A 4 6.77 -5.10 9.29
CA ALA A 4 7.58 -3.88 9.15
C ALA A 4 7.83 -3.21 10.51
N ALA A 5 6.80 -3.12 11.34
CA ALA A 5 6.93 -2.57 12.70
C ALA A 5 7.90 -3.40 13.56
N GLU A 6 7.82 -4.73 13.51
CA GLU A 6 8.75 -5.63 14.22
C GLU A 6 10.21 -5.40 13.81
N VAL A 7 10.47 -5.37 12.50
CA VAL A 7 11.83 -5.16 11.95
C VAL A 7 12.37 -3.80 12.36
N MET A 8 11.56 -2.74 12.24
CA MET A 8 11.97 -1.38 12.57
C MET A 8 12.19 -1.19 14.07
N LEU A 9 11.35 -1.77 14.91
CA LEU A 9 11.52 -1.75 16.36
C LEU A 9 12.78 -2.52 16.80
N GLY A 10 13.06 -3.66 16.17
CA GLY A 10 14.30 -4.40 16.40
C GLY A 10 15.54 -3.56 16.05
N PHE A 11 15.52 -2.85 14.94
CA PHE A 11 16.57 -1.90 14.57
C PHE A 11 16.67 -0.73 15.56
N ALA A 12 15.54 -0.15 15.95
CA ALA A 12 15.51 0.93 16.96
C ALA A 12 16.14 0.49 18.29
N GLN A 13 15.91 -0.75 18.71
CA GLN A 13 16.53 -1.33 19.90
C GLN A 13 18.06 -1.48 19.75
N GLN A 14 18.54 -1.90 18.58
CA GLN A 14 19.97 -1.95 18.29
C GLN A 14 20.62 -0.56 18.37
N VAL A 15 20.00 0.43 17.74
CA VAL A 15 20.45 1.83 17.81
C VAL A 15 20.53 2.31 19.26
N ARG A 16 19.55 1.99 20.08
CA ARG A 16 19.55 2.33 21.51
C ARG A 16 20.69 1.65 22.27
N ALA A 17 20.91 0.37 21.98
CA ALA A 17 21.95 -0.41 22.65
C ALA A 17 23.37 0.03 22.28
N GLU A 18 23.60 0.33 20.99
CA GLU A 18 24.93 0.64 20.46
C GLU A 18 25.29 2.12 20.61
N LEU A 19 24.32 3.03 20.40
CA LEU A 19 24.54 4.46 20.32
C LEU A 19 23.98 5.25 21.52
N GLY A 20 23.23 4.60 22.42
CA GLY A 20 22.53 5.26 23.53
C GLY A 20 21.39 6.19 23.09
N TYR A 21 21.01 6.18 21.81
CA TYR A 21 19.96 7.02 21.26
C TYR A 21 18.63 6.29 21.21
N THR A 22 17.59 6.88 21.77
CA THR A 22 16.23 6.33 21.71
C THR A 22 15.43 7.01 20.62
N ILE A 23 14.92 6.22 19.70
CA ILE A 23 14.04 6.70 18.60
C ILE A 23 12.68 7.03 19.20
N GLU A 24 12.21 8.26 18.97
CA GLU A 24 10.94 8.77 19.49
C GLU A 24 9.78 8.62 18.50
N GLU A 25 10.07 8.49 17.21
CA GLU A 25 9.08 8.41 16.14
C GLU A 25 9.37 7.24 15.21
N LEU A 26 8.33 6.50 14.84
CA LEU A 26 8.38 5.37 13.92
C LEU A 26 7.37 5.57 12.79
N ASN A 27 7.87 5.89 11.60
CA ASN A 27 7.02 6.03 10.42
C ASN A 27 6.92 4.69 9.69
N LEU A 28 5.71 4.15 9.61
CA LEU A 28 5.40 2.86 8.96
C LEU A 28 5.01 3.02 7.49
N GLY A 29 5.08 4.23 6.95
CA GLY A 29 4.75 4.53 5.56
C GLY A 29 3.27 4.43 5.25
N GLY A 30 2.98 4.19 3.98
CA GLY A 30 1.63 4.08 3.44
C GLY A 30 1.36 2.73 2.79
N GLY A 31 0.46 2.72 1.79
CA GLY A 31 0.13 1.50 1.05
C GLY A 31 -1.09 0.77 1.59
N PHE A 32 -1.95 1.44 2.34
CA PHE A 32 -3.24 0.90 2.76
C PHE A 32 -4.13 0.62 1.56
N GLY A 33 -4.79 -0.55 1.57
CA GLY A 33 -5.67 -0.98 0.50
C GLY A 33 -6.90 -0.09 0.37
N ILE A 34 -7.36 0.07 -0.88
CA ILE A 34 -8.62 0.75 -1.19
C ILE A 34 -9.48 -0.14 -2.08
N ARG A 35 -10.76 0.19 -2.15
CA ARG A 35 -11.66 -0.47 -3.09
C ARG A 35 -11.52 0.17 -4.48
N TYR A 36 -11.08 -0.61 -5.45
CA TYR A 36 -11.08 -0.21 -6.87
C TYR A 36 -12.33 -0.70 -7.59
N VAL A 37 -12.87 -1.84 -7.17
CA VAL A 37 -14.05 -2.48 -7.75
C VAL A 37 -14.98 -3.01 -6.69
N ALA A 38 -16.21 -3.28 -7.07
CA ALA A 38 -17.24 -3.78 -6.15
C ALA A 38 -16.83 -5.08 -5.43
N GLN A 39 -15.96 -5.88 -6.06
CA GLN A 39 -15.48 -7.15 -5.52
C GLN A 39 -14.30 -7.01 -4.56
N ASP A 40 -13.65 -5.83 -4.52
CA ASP A 40 -12.57 -5.59 -3.59
C ASP A 40 -13.12 -5.38 -2.17
N ASP A 41 -12.50 -6.04 -1.21
CA ASP A 41 -12.83 -5.93 0.21
C ASP A 41 -11.58 -5.53 1.01
N PRO A 42 -11.14 -4.26 0.93
CA PRO A 42 -10.01 -3.79 1.69
C PRO A 42 -10.35 -3.73 3.18
N LYS A 43 -9.39 -4.09 4.01
CA LYS A 43 -9.55 -3.93 5.46
C LYS A 43 -9.67 -2.45 5.81
N ALA A 44 -10.48 -2.14 6.80
CA ALA A 44 -10.57 -0.81 7.37
C ALA A 44 -9.21 -0.38 7.99
N LEU A 45 -8.91 0.91 7.94
CA LEU A 45 -7.67 1.46 8.49
C LEU A 45 -7.50 1.13 9.97
N GLU A 46 -8.59 1.17 10.72
CA GLU A 46 -8.65 0.84 12.14
C GLU A 46 -8.13 -0.57 12.41
N SER A 47 -8.48 -1.54 11.57
CA SER A 47 -8.00 -2.93 11.71
C SER A 47 -6.48 -3.05 11.54
N TYR A 48 -5.89 -2.24 10.65
CA TYR A 48 -4.44 -2.17 10.52
C TYR A 48 -3.80 -1.56 11.77
N MET A 49 -4.37 -0.48 12.28
CA MET A 49 -3.85 0.22 13.45
C MET A 49 -3.97 -0.61 14.72
N GLU A 50 -5.06 -1.33 14.91
CA GLU A 50 -5.22 -2.28 16.01
C GLU A 50 -4.16 -3.39 15.98
N ALA A 51 -3.89 -3.96 14.81
CA ALA A 51 -2.88 -5.00 14.67
C ALA A 51 -1.47 -4.46 14.93
N VAL A 52 -1.15 -3.29 14.39
CA VAL A 52 0.15 -2.63 14.59
C VAL A 52 0.35 -2.23 16.05
N SER A 53 -0.65 -1.64 16.70
CA SER A 53 -0.53 -1.23 18.10
C SER A 53 -0.26 -2.40 19.04
N LYS A 54 -0.88 -3.57 18.79
CA LYS A 54 -0.57 -4.78 19.57
C LYS A 54 0.89 -5.20 19.43
N VAL A 55 1.44 -5.12 18.22
CA VAL A 55 2.86 -5.45 17.97
C VAL A 55 3.77 -4.45 18.67
N VAL A 56 3.51 -3.15 18.50
CA VAL A 56 4.34 -2.08 19.10
C VAL A 56 4.32 -2.16 20.61
N LEU A 57 3.14 -2.23 21.22
CA LEU A 57 3.00 -2.29 22.69
C LEU A 57 3.63 -3.56 23.25
N GLY A 58 3.40 -4.72 22.63
CA GLY A 58 4.00 -5.98 23.07
C GLY A 58 5.54 -5.96 23.00
N PHE A 59 6.10 -5.40 21.93
CA PHE A 59 7.54 -5.22 21.81
C PHE A 59 8.10 -4.28 22.88
N CYS A 60 7.46 -3.13 23.07
CA CYS A 60 7.91 -2.13 24.05
C CYS A 60 7.87 -2.66 25.47
N GLU A 61 6.82 -3.39 25.84
CA GLU A 61 6.70 -4.03 27.14
C GLU A 61 7.79 -5.08 27.36
N THR A 62 7.97 -5.99 26.39
CA THR A 62 8.95 -7.09 26.48
C THR A 62 10.39 -6.58 26.59
N ASN A 63 10.71 -5.50 25.88
CA ASN A 63 12.09 -4.99 25.78
C ASN A 63 12.36 -3.76 26.65
N SER A 64 11.43 -3.35 27.50
CA SER A 64 11.52 -2.10 28.27
C SER A 64 11.89 -0.91 27.36
N PHE A 65 11.28 -0.87 26.18
CA PHE A 65 11.49 0.16 25.17
C PHE A 65 10.39 1.23 25.29
N PRO A 66 10.72 2.53 25.27
CA PRO A 66 9.70 3.58 25.25
C PRO A 66 8.79 3.45 24.03
N VAL A 67 7.49 3.65 24.21
CA VAL A 67 6.53 3.59 23.10
C VAL A 67 6.75 4.80 22.19
N PRO A 68 7.14 4.60 20.93
CA PRO A 68 7.35 5.71 19.99
C PRO A 68 6.02 6.26 19.49
N PHE A 69 6.03 7.50 18.98
CA PHE A 69 4.95 8.01 18.14
C PHE A 69 4.90 7.23 16.83
N ILE A 70 3.72 6.75 16.46
CA ILE A 70 3.53 6.04 15.21
C ILE A 70 3.01 7.00 14.15
N CYS A 71 3.79 7.16 13.08
CA CYS A 71 3.41 7.93 11.89
C CYS A 71 3.02 6.99 10.76
N ILE A 72 2.04 7.40 9.97
CA ILE A 72 1.60 6.71 8.76
C ILE A 72 1.38 7.71 7.62
N GLU A 73 1.48 7.23 6.37
CA GLU A 73 1.34 8.05 5.16
C GLU A 73 0.20 7.50 4.25
N PRO A 74 -1.06 7.63 4.64
CA PRO A 74 -2.19 6.96 3.98
C PRO A 74 -2.66 7.69 2.70
N GLY A 75 -1.77 8.03 1.78
CA GLY A 75 -2.07 8.82 0.58
C GLY A 75 -3.26 8.31 -0.23
N ARG A 76 -3.14 7.10 -0.79
CA ARG A 76 -4.18 6.52 -1.65
C ARG A 76 -5.48 6.25 -0.91
N SER A 77 -5.42 5.82 0.32
CA SER A 77 -6.61 5.53 1.12
C SER A 77 -7.42 6.77 1.48
N ILE A 78 -6.84 7.97 1.32
CA ILE A 78 -7.55 9.24 1.51
C ILE A 78 -8.17 9.75 0.20
N VAL A 79 -7.40 9.68 -0.91
CA VAL A 79 -7.79 10.37 -2.16
C VAL A 79 -7.99 9.45 -3.36
N GLY A 80 -7.83 8.16 -3.20
CA GLY A 80 -7.79 7.23 -4.33
C GLY A 80 -9.12 7.03 -5.06
N ASP A 81 -10.23 7.31 -4.41
CA ASP A 81 -11.59 7.24 -4.96
C ASP A 81 -12.16 8.61 -5.37
N THR A 82 -11.41 9.69 -5.18
CA THR A 82 -11.87 11.07 -5.45
C THR A 82 -11.70 11.49 -6.91
N GLY A 83 -11.03 10.68 -7.74
CA GLY A 83 -10.77 11.00 -9.14
C GLY A 83 -10.63 9.76 -10.01
N ILE A 84 -10.82 9.96 -11.31
CA ILE A 84 -10.63 8.95 -12.35
C ILE A 84 -9.66 9.49 -13.41
N THR A 85 -8.89 8.60 -14.02
CA THR A 85 -8.09 8.92 -15.19
C THR A 85 -8.71 8.23 -16.40
N LEU A 86 -8.97 9.00 -17.45
CA LEU A 86 -9.51 8.52 -18.71
C LEU A 86 -8.40 8.44 -19.75
N TYR A 87 -8.37 7.35 -20.50
CA TYR A 87 -7.44 7.14 -21.59
C TYR A 87 -8.20 6.87 -22.87
N THR A 88 -7.63 7.31 -24.00
CA THR A 88 -8.15 7.00 -25.32
C THR A 88 -7.61 5.65 -25.78
N ILE A 89 -8.51 4.79 -26.27
CA ILE A 89 -8.10 3.53 -26.87
C ILE A 89 -7.49 3.81 -28.24
N GLY A 90 -6.28 3.33 -28.45
CA GLY A 90 -5.58 3.37 -29.71
C GLY A 90 -5.82 2.11 -30.56
N SER A 91 -4.80 1.29 -30.75
CA SER A 91 -4.92 0.05 -31.53
C SER A 91 -5.36 -1.13 -30.66
N VAL A 92 -6.14 -2.03 -31.26
CA VAL A 92 -6.55 -3.30 -30.65
C VAL A 92 -5.98 -4.45 -31.47
N LYS A 93 -5.23 -5.36 -30.83
CA LYS A 93 -4.66 -6.55 -31.46
C LYS A 93 -5.13 -7.80 -30.74
N THR A 94 -5.86 -8.64 -31.45
CA THR A 94 -6.29 -9.96 -30.94
C THR A 94 -5.39 -11.06 -31.46
N ILE A 95 -4.88 -11.90 -30.56
CA ILE A 95 -4.22 -13.17 -30.89
C ILE A 95 -5.22 -14.28 -30.56
N PRO A 96 -5.79 -14.95 -31.57
CA PRO A 96 -6.83 -15.96 -31.39
C PRO A 96 -6.38 -17.05 -30.42
N GLY A 97 -7.24 -17.40 -29.46
CA GLY A 97 -6.96 -18.44 -28.46
C GLY A 97 -5.97 -18.06 -27.37
N TYR A 98 -5.42 -16.84 -27.41
CA TYR A 98 -4.45 -16.39 -26.41
C TYR A 98 -4.90 -15.12 -25.67
N ARG A 99 -4.86 -13.95 -26.35
CA ARG A 99 -5.12 -12.66 -25.68
C ARG A 99 -5.46 -11.54 -26.65
N THR A 100 -6.22 -10.57 -26.18
CA THR A 100 -6.41 -9.28 -26.85
C THR A 100 -5.58 -8.21 -26.13
N TYR A 101 -4.79 -7.47 -26.89
CA TYR A 101 -4.03 -6.31 -26.44
C TYR A 101 -4.74 -5.04 -26.88
N VAL A 102 -4.87 -4.11 -25.96
CA VAL A 102 -5.47 -2.79 -26.19
C VAL A 102 -4.43 -1.74 -25.84
N SER A 103 -3.99 -0.95 -26.82
CA SER A 103 -3.12 0.19 -26.53
C SER A 103 -3.95 1.39 -26.07
N ILE A 104 -3.37 2.19 -25.20
CA ILE A 104 -3.95 3.44 -24.71
C ILE A 104 -2.92 4.55 -24.80
N ASP A 105 -3.36 5.81 -24.72
CA ASP A 105 -2.51 7.01 -24.75
C ASP A 105 -1.92 7.37 -23.37
N GLY A 106 -1.83 6.41 -22.48
CA GLY A 106 -1.27 6.57 -21.15
C GLY A 106 -0.37 5.40 -20.73
N GLY A 107 0.30 5.54 -19.60
CA GLY A 107 1.22 4.54 -19.11
C GLY A 107 1.51 4.64 -17.62
N MET A 108 2.50 3.88 -17.17
CA MET A 108 2.88 3.83 -15.75
C MET A 108 3.40 5.17 -15.22
N THR A 109 3.84 6.07 -16.09
CA THR A 109 4.30 7.43 -15.71
C THR A 109 3.14 8.32 -15.27
N ASP A 110 1.92 8.06 -15.76
CA ASP A 110 0.74 8.86 -15.44
C ASP A 110 0.13 8.45 -14.10
N LYS A 111 0.38 7.22 -13.69
CA LYS A 111 -0.18 6.65 -12.47
C LYS A 111 0.83 5.73 -11.77
N GLN A 112 1.80 6.33 -11.10
CA GLN A 112 2.75 5.58 -10.28
C GLN A 112 2.02 4.75 -9.20
N GLY A 113 2.40 3.48 -9.08
CA GLY A 113 1.86 2.57 -8.07
C GLY A 113 0.56 1.88 -8.43
N CYS A 114 -0.02 2.11 -9.58
CA CYS A 114 -0.97 1.17 -10.16
C CYS A 114 -0.21 0.10 -10.92
N THR A 115 -0.10 -1.05 -10.35
CA THR A 115 0.10 -2.24 -11.16
C THR A 115 -1.06 -2.21 -12.15
N ALA A 116 -0.77 -2.12 -13.44
CA ALA A 116 -1.72 -1.98 -14.54
C ALA A 116 -2.62 -3.22 -14.69
N LYS A 117 -3.26 -3.65 -13.62
CA LYS A 117 -4.01 -4.90 -13.56
C LYS A 117 -5.51 -4.73 -13.84
N ARG A 118 -6.03 -3.51 -13.92
CA ARG A 118 -7.48 -3.34 -14.10
C ARG A 118 -7.81 -2.10 -14.91
N LEU A 119 -7.78 -2.24 -16.22
CA LEU A 119 -8.59 -1.38 -17.08
C LEU A 119 -10.03 -1.92 -17.10
N TYR A 120 -10.96 -1.06 -16.73
CA TYR A 120 -12.38 -1.36 -16.92
C TYR A 120 -12.78 -0.94 -18.33
N SER A 121 -13.02 -1.90 -19.18
CA SER A 121 -13.93 -1.75 -20.31
C SER A 121 -15.20 -2.52 -19.98
N ASP A 122 -16.33 -2.12 -20.56
CA ASP A 122 -17.58 -2.90 -20.50
C ASP A 122 -17.39 -4.34 -21.04
N ASP A 123 -16.31 -4.57 -21.78
CA ASP A 123 -15.86 -5.88 -22.19
C ASP A 123 -14.81 -6.39 -21.19
N ARG A 124 -15.22 -7.26 -20.28
CA ARG A 124 -14.46 -7.84 -19.16
C ARG A 124 -13.17 -8.59 -19.53
N ARG A 125 -12.62 -8.39 -20.73
CA ARG A 125 -11.51 -9.15 -21.31
C ARG A 125 -10.24 -8.34 -21.57
N ALA A 126 -10.24 -7.04 -21.30
CA ALA A 126 -9.03 -6.24 -21.43
C ALA A 126 -8.18 -6.37 -20.17
N LEU A 127 -7.11 -7.16 -20.24
CA LEU A 127 -6.03 -7.21 -19.27
C LEU A 127 -4.81 -6.54 -19.90
N LEU A 128 -4.26 -5.55 -19.22
CA LEU A 128 -2.90 -5.06 -19.49
C LEU A 128 -1.86 -5.93 -18.81
#